data_a5074319e0f248051d97f790cddb1e71
#
_entry.id   a5074319e0f248051d97f790cddb1e71
#
_cell.length_a   1.000
_cell.length_b   1.000
_cell.length_c   1.000
_cell.angle_alpha   90.00
_cell.angle_beta   90.00
_cell.angle_gamma   90.00
#
_symmetry.space_group_name_H-M   'P 1'
#
loop_
_entity.id
_entity.type
_entity.pdbx_description
1 polymer ?
#
loop_
_entity_poly.entity_id
_entity_poly.type
_entity_poly.pdbx_seq_one_letter_code
_entity_poly.pdbx_strand_id
1 'polypeptide(L)'
;MIEHRKGISVAILLIMAPPLVTLIATAHQMIGTGGDGLIRASAVTASAPPATPSPATPAAAGPAASPQAAAPTSAPSPSAPPKPATPVPGRSAQDFSASRPEWEKFLRDADPQAGKQLAANGKPAAGVQACVACHGQAGITPTGGIFPNLAGLSSEYLAKQLADFRSGTRIQPLMNTVARALTEQEIGQLAAYYGTLAGPPMHVGEFGGEAARKLDVQGDGTRALPACANCHGLRGMGEGPLLPRLAGQSREYFVDQMNAFRSGSRQNDDVGVMRAFAQRLTDSEIQALAAYYAGPAPKPQ
;
A
#
# COMPACT_ATOMS: atom_id res chain seq x y z
N MET A 1 12.85 35.95 -54.65
CA MET A 1 13.91 35.17 -53.95
C MET A 1 14.25 35.67 -52.56
N ILE A 2 13.96 36.88 -52.15
CA ILE A 2 14.33 37.46 -50.83
C ILE A 2 13.32 37.06 -49.74
N GLU A 3 12.05 36.87 -50.03
CA GLU A 3 11.05 36.49 -49.04
C GLU A 3 11.16 35.03 -48.56
N HIS A 4 11.59 34.12 -49.43
CA HIS A 4 11.81 32.71 -49.03
C HIS A 4 12.98 32.56 -48.04
N ARG A 5 13.99 33.42 -48.10
CA ARG A 5 15.13 33.38 -47.16
C ARG A 5 14.74 33.82 -45.74
N LYS A 6 13.81 34.80 -45.61
CA LYS A 6 13.31 35.25 -44.31
C LYS A 6 12.46 34.18 -43.61
N GLY A 7 11.61 33.44 -44.36
CA GLY A 7 10.81 32.36 -43.83
C GLY A 7 11.65 31.18 -43.33
N ILE A 8 12.71 30.81 -44.03
CA ILE A 8 13.63 29.73 -43.62
C ILE A 8 14.40 30.12 -42.35
N SER A 9 14.87 31.37 -42.26
CA SER A 9 15.59 31.85 -41.07
C SER A 9 14.72 31.88 -39.83
N VAL A 10 13.44 32.24 -39.91
CA VAL A 10 12.49 32.23 -38.81
C VAL A 10 12.15 30.78 -38.40
N ALA A 11 11.98 29.88 -39.38
CA ALA A 11 11.70 28.46 -39.09
C ALA A 11 12.88 27.79 -38.39
N ILE A 12 14.11 28.05 -38.79
CA ILE A 12 15.32 27.52 -38.12
C ILE A 12 15.44 28.09 -36.72
N LEU A 13 15.11 29.36 -36.46
CA LEU A 13 15.14 29.97 -35.15
C LEU A 13 14.08 29.33 -34.22
N LEU A 14 12.87 29.04 -34.70
CA LEU A 14 11.80 28.41 -33.94
C LEU A 14 12.07 26.95 -33.62
N ILE A 15 12.79 26.23 -34.48
CA ILE A 15 13.11 24.79 -34.26
C ILE A 15 14.32 24.64 -33.33
N MET A 16 15.31 25.54 -33.42
CA MET A 16 16.55 25.43 -32.64
C MET A 16 16.52 26.15 -31.30
N ALA A 17 15.64 27.11 -31.07
CA ALA A 17 15.55 27.84 -29.82
C ALA A 17 15.13 26.97 -28.60
N PRO A 18 14.14 26.08 -28.69
CA PRO A 18 13.75 25.24 -27.57
C PRO A 18 14.87 24.32 -27.06
N PRO A 19 15.61 23.56 -27.91
CA PRO A 19 16.69 22.70 -27.40
C PRO A 19 17.85 23.49 -26.83
N LEU A 20 18.15 24.69 -27.36
CA LEU A 20 19.22 25.53 -26.83
C LEU A 20 18.89 26.09 -25.43
N VAL A 21 17.64 26.53 -25.21
CA VAL A 21 17.17 26.99 -23.90
C VAL A 21 17.20 25.86 -22.88
N THR A 22 16.82 24.66 -23.28
CA THR A 22 16.86 23.46 -22.39
C THR A 22 18.31 23.13 -22.03
N LEU A 23 19.22 23.20 -22.98
CA LEU A 23 20.64 22.89 -22.76
C LEU A 23 21.31 23.94 -21.84
N ILE A 24 20.99 25.21 -21.99
CA ILE A 24 21.46 26.30 -21.13
C ILE A 24 20.88 26.16 -19.72
N ALA A 25 19.59 25.81 -19.56
CA ALA A 25 18.95 25.59 -18.27
C ALA A 25 19.59 24.40 -17.53
N THR A 26 19.89 23.31 -18.23
CA THR A 26 20.53 22.13 -17.66
C THR A 26 21.98 22.43 -17.25
N ALA A 27 22.72 23.16 -18.08
CA ALA A 27 24.07 23.60 -17.76
C ALA A 27 24.10 24.54 -16.53
N HIS A 28 23.12 25.45 -16.43
CA HIS A 28 23.01 26.35 -15.27
C HIS A 28 22.70 25.60 -13.97
N GLN A 29 21.88 24.54 -14.03
CA GLN A 29 21.63 23.65 -12.88
C GLN A 29 22.89 22.87 -12.47
N MET A 30 23.69 22.43 -13.44
CA MET A 30 24.94 21.71 -13.14
C MET A 30 26.05 22.62 -12.55
N ILE A 31 26.10 23.89 -12.91
CA ILE A 31 27.10 24.85 -12.42
C ILE A 31 26.68 25.43 -11.05
N GLY A 32 25.38 25.49 -10.75
CA GLY A 32 24.85 26.00 -9.48
C GLY A 32 24.97 25.07 -8.26
N THR A 33 25.44 23.82 -8.44
CA THR A 33 25.61 22.85 -7.35
C THR A 33 27.04 22.73 -6.82
N GLY A 34 27.92 23.64 -7.19
CA GLY A 34 29.26 23.74 -6.69
C GLY A 34 29.40 24.68 -5.48
N GLY A 35 28.80 24.33 -4.35
CA GLY A 35 28.92 25.09 -3.09
C GLY A 35 28.42 24.28 -1.90
N ASP A 36 29.34 23.65 -1.21
CA ASP A 36 29.36 23.34 0.23
C ASP A 36 28.03 23.10 1.00
N GLY A 37 27.20 22.20 0.50
CA GLY A 37 25.99 21.76 1.18
C GLY A 37 26.04 20.27 1.57
N LEU A 38 27.19 19.70 1.89
CA LEU A 38 27.25 18.40 2.54
C LEU A 38 26.72 18.56 3.97
N ILE A 39 25.48 18.12 4.19
CA ILE A 39 24.91 17.94 5.51
C ILE A 39 25.79 16.92 6.23
N ARG A 40 26.73 17.40 7.04
CA ARG A 40 27.40 16.56 8.03
C ARG A 40 26.35 16.17 9.06
N ALA A 41 26.03 14.89 9.13
CA ALA A 41 25.31 14.33 10.25
C ALA A 41 26.14 14.55 11.50
N SER A 42 25.77 15.56 12.30
CA SER A 42 26.31 15.73 13.64
C SER A 42 25.82 14.56 14.48
N ALA A 43 26.75 13.77 14.97
CA ALA A 43 26.48 12.74 15.96
C ALA A 43 25.88 13.43 17.20
N VAL A 44 24.57 13.28 17.39
CA VAL A 44 23.90 13.64 18.63
C VAL A 44 24.28 12.57 19.66
N THR A 45 25.21 12.88 20.54
CA THR A 45 25.45 12.12 21.76
C THR A 45 24.20 12.21 22.62
N ALA A 46 23.44 11.13 22.68
CA ALA A 46 22.30 11.00 23.56
C ALA A 46 22.78 11.04 25.01
N SER A 47 22.50 12.13 25.69
CA SER A 47 22.62 12.26 27.13
C SER A 47 21.50 11.47 27.78
N ALA A 48 21.84 10.48 28.62
CA ALA A 48 20.88 9.68 29.36
C ALA A 48 20.07 10.53 30.35
N PRO A 49 18.77 10.35 30.47
CA PRO A 49 17.97 11.02 31.50
C PRO A 49 18.28 10.46 32.90
N PRO A 50 18.18 11.29 33.96
CA PRO A 50 18.47 10.89 35.33
C PRO A 50 17.41 9.90 35.86
N ALA A 51 17.89 8.91 36.62
CA ALA A 51 17.09 7.88 37.28
C ALA A 51 16.18 8.50 38.35
N THR A 52 14.91 8.20 38.28
CA THR A 52 13.92 8.48 39.33
C THR A 52 14.01 7.41 40.46
N PRO A 53 13.90 7.77 41.71
CA PRO A 53 14.04 6.81 42.83
C PRO A 53 12.79 5.94 42.99
N SER A 54 13.03 4.67 43.26
CA SER A 54 12.05 3.64 43.58
C SER A 54 11.40 3.92 44.93
N PRO A 55 10.09 3.77 45.11
CA PRO A 55 9.50 3.76 46.45
C PRO A 55 9.56 2.38 47.11
N ALA A 56 9.82 2.42 48.40
CA ALA A 56 10.08 1.30 49.31
C ALA A 56 8.86 0.39 49.49
N THR A 57 9.17 -0.89 49.69
CA THR A 57 8.29 -2.00 50.10
C THR A 57 7.85 -1.85 51.57
N PRO A 58 6.61 -2.15 51.92
CA PRO A 58 6.27 -2.58 53.29
C PRO A 58 6.17 -4.11 53.40
N ALA A 59 6.65 -4.60 54.52
CA ALA A 59 6.81 -5.99 54.85
C ALA A 59 5.54 -6.69 55.37
N ALA A 60 5.49 -7.96 55.05
CA ALA A 60 5.01 -9.14 55.79
C ALA A 60 3.74 -9.12 56.64
N ALA A 61 2.82 -10.03 56.34
CA ALA A 61 2.07 -10.85 57.28
C ALA A 61 1.86 -12.25 56.67
N GLY A 62 2.23 -13.29 57.45
CA GLY A 62 2.22 -14.69 57.07
C GLY A 62 0.87 -15.40 57.38
N PRO A 63 0.77 -16.75 57.59
CA PRO A 63 0.20 -17.60 56.53
C PRO A 63 -1.18 -18.19 56.93
N ALA A 64 -1.99 -18.57 55.96
CA ALA A 64 -3.14 -19.44 56.13
C ALA A 64 -3.17 -20.53 55.07
N ALA A 65 -3.47 -21.73 55.54
CA ALA A 65 -3.34 -23.03 54.91
C ALA A 65 -4.23 -23.27 53.67
N SER A 66 -3.75 -24.21 52.87
CA SER A 66 -4.33 -24.82 51.65
C SER A 66 -5.74 -25.40 51.81
N PRO A 67 -6.41 -25.59 50.65
CA PRO A 67 -6.64 -26.98 50.23
C PRO A 67 -6.17 -27.27 48.80
N GLN A 68 -5.63 -28.43 48.65
CA GLN A 68 -5.14 -29.10 47.49
C GLN A 68 -6.31 -29.41 46.54
N ALA A 69 -6.29 -28.89 45.34
CA ALA A 69 -7.18 -29.27 44.24
C ALA A 69 -6.34 -29.75 43.05
N ALA A 70 -6.84 -30.80 42.43
CA ALA A 70 -6.23 -31.64 41.43
C ALA A 70 -5.65 -30.89 40.24
N ALA A 71 -4.56 -31.41 39.69
CA ALA A 71 -3.89 -30.92 38.51
C ALA A 71 -4.80 -30.98 37.26
N PRO A 72 -4.92 -29.90 36.49
CA PRO A 72 -5.43 -29.99 35.15
C PRO A 72 -4.31 -30.35 34.18
N THR A 73 -4.61 -31.33 33.33
CA THR A 73 -3.86 -31.72 32.14
C THR A 73 -3.33 -30.52 31.34
N SER A 74 -2.06 -30.57 31.03
CA SER A 74 -1.32 -29.57 30.25
C SER A 74 -2.00 -29.28 28.91
N ALA A 75 -2.56 -28.07 28.81
CA ALA A 75 -2.88 -27.49 27.50
C ALA A 75 -1.57 -27.21 26.71
N PRO A 76 -1.55 -27.38 25.38
CA PRO A 76 -0.38 -27.06 24.61
C PRO A 76 -0.03 -25.57 24.78
N SER A 77 1.23 -25.31 25.07
CA SER A 77 1.82 -23.98 25.21
C SER A 77 1.51 -23.16 23.98
N PRO A 78 1.02 -21.91 24.11
CA PRO A 78 0.87 -21.05 22.95
C PRO A 78 2.24 -20.85 22.31
N SER A 79 2.35 -21.21 21.05
CA SER A 79 3.54 -20.94 20.24
C SER A 79 3.91 -19.47 20.38
N ALA A 80 5.19 -19.21 20.64
CA ALA A 80 5.73 -17.87 20.75
C ALA A 80 5.28 -17.01 19.55
N PRO A 81 4.96 -15.72 19.76
CA PRO A 81 4.60 -14.84 18.66
C PRO A 81 5.72 -14.87 17.61
N PRO A 82 5.39 -14.88 16.31
CA PRO A 82 6.38 -14.90 15.28
C PRO A 82 7.34 -13.72 15.48
N LYS A 83 8.63 -14.03 15.49
CA LYS A 83 9.70 -13.04 15.59
C LYS A 83 9.44 -11.97 14.53
N PRO A 84 9.46 -10.66 14.86
CA PRO A 84 9.28 -9.63 13.87
C PRO A 84 10.22 -9.89 12.70
N ALA A 85 9.67 -10.02 11.51
CA ALA A 85 10.48 -10.15 10.31
C ALA A 85 11.44 -8.94 10.28
N THR A 86 12.74 -9.21 10.20
CA THR A 86 13.74 -8.16 10.05
C THR A 86 13.29 -7.31 8.86
N PRO A 87 13.15 -5.98 9.00
CA PRO A 87 12.77 -5.15 7.87
C PRO A 87 13.79 -5.38 6.76
N VAL A 88 13.36 -5.95 5.66
CA VAL A 88 14.19 -5.97 4.45
C VAL A 88 14.25 -4.54 3.99
N PRO A 89 15.46 -3.92 3.91
CA PRO A 89 15.58 -2.53 3.52
C PRO A 89 14.89 -2.32 2.17
N GLY A 90 13.92 -1.46 2.17
CA GLY A 90 13.22 -0.82 1.09
C GLY A 90 13.26 -1.46 -0.28
N ARG A 91 12.34 -2.38 -0.58
CA ARG A 91 11.98 -2.65 -1.95
C ARG A 91 11.02 -1.57 -2.43
N SER A 92 11.58 -0.58 -3.12
CA SER A 92 10.78 0.33 -3.92
C SER A 92 10.26 -0.41 -5.17
N ALA A 93 9.28 0.16 -5.86
CA ALA A 93 8.86 -0.34 -7.18
C ALA A 93 10.04 -0.47 -8.20
N GLN A 94 11.20 0.09 -7.85
CA GLN A 94 12.44 0.08 -8.63
C GLN A 94 13.53 -0.84 -8.03
N ASP A 95 13.16 -1.74 -7.11
CA ASP A 95 14.12 -2.71 -6.59
C ASP A 95 14.45 -3.77 -7.65
N PHE A 96 15.61 -3.62 -8.26
CA PHE A 96 16.18 -4.56 -9.24
C PHE A 96 17.05 -5.64 -8.59
N SER A 97 16.93 -5.89 -7.28
CA SER A 97 17.72 -6.90 -6.60
C SER A 97 17.50 -8.30 -7.21
N ALA A 98 18.55 -9.08 -7.28
CA ALA A 98 18.50 -10.44 -7.84
C ALA A 98 17.62 -11.42 -7.03
N SER A 99 17.37 -11.11 -5.75
CA SER A 99 16.48 -11.90 -4.89
C SER A 99 15.04 -11.44 -5.03
N ARG A 100 14.26 -12.11 -5.88
CA ARG A 100 12.83 -11.85 -6.04
C ARG A 100 12.04 -12.38 -4.84
N PRO A 101 10.97 -11.69 -4.38
CA PRO A 101 10.09 -12.23 -3.35
C PRO A 101 9.48 -13.57 -3.77
N GLU A 102 9.22 -14.45 -2.82
CA GLU A 102 8.67 -15.77 -3.13
C GLU A 102 7.33 -15.71 -3.87
N TRP A 103 6.48 -14.73 -3.55
CA TRP A 103 5.18 -14.57 -4.18
C TRP A 103 5.26 -14.26 -5.70
N GLU A 104 6.39 -13.72 -6.21
CA GLU A 104 6.57 -13.55 -7.65
C GLU A 104 6.62 -14.87 -8.40
N LYS A 105 7.07 -15.95 -7.74
CA LYS A 105 7.08 -17.29 -8.33
C LYS A 105 5.67 -17.79 -8.62
N PHE A 106 4.68 -17.34 -7.85
CA PHE A 106 3.28 -17.76 -8.01
C PHE A 106 2.68 -17.28 -9.33
N LEU A 107 3.20 -16.19 -9.89
CA LEU A 107 2.75 -15.64 -11.18
C LEU A 107 3.39 -16.33 -12.38
N ARG A 108 4.45 -17.13 -12.18
CA ARG A 108 5.11 -17.84 -13.26
C ARG A 108 4.16 -18.90 -13.82
N ASP A 109 3.90 -18.82 -15.12
CA ASP A 109 3.00 -19.73 -15.83
C ASP A 109 1.58 -19.79 -15.28
N ALA A 110 1.13 -18.74 -14.57
CA ALA A 110 -0.20 -18.65 -13.99
C ALA A 110 -1.25 -18.49 -15.09
N ASP A 111 -2.20 -19.43 -15.16
CA ASP A 111 -3.30 -19.41 -16.11
C ASP A 111 -4.46 -18.54 -15.61
N PRO A 112 -4.78 -17.38 -16.23
CA PRO A 112 -5.88 -16.54 -15.83
C PRO A 112 -7.25 -17.18 -16.06
N GLN A 113 -7.39 -18.17 -16.96
CA GLN A 113 -8.66 -18.87 -17.17
C GLN A 113 -8.95 -19.82 -16.00
N ALA A 114 -7.96 -20.53 -15.51
CA ALA A 114 -8.10 -21.32 -14.28
C ALA A 114 -8.42 -20.41 -13.09
N GLY A 115 -7.78 -19.24 -13.00
CA GLY A 115 -8.10 -18.20 -12.00
C GLY A 115 -9.55 -17.71 -12.08
N LYS A 116 -10.07 -17.49 -13.28
CA LYS A 116 -11.48 -17.13 -13.51
C LYS A 116 -12.44 -18.19 -13.00
N GLN A 117 -12.16 -19.46 -13.31
CA GLN A 117 -13.00 -20.57 -12.83
C GLN A 117 -12.97 -20.69 -11.31
N LEU A 118 -11.78 -20.58 -10.72
CA LEU A 118 -11.63 -20.60 -9.27
C LEU A 118 -12.33 -19.42 -8.61
N ALA A 119 -12.26 -18.23 -9.17
CA ALA A 119 -12.97 -17.05 -8.68
C ALA A 119 -14.49 -17.22 -8.70
N ALA A 120 -15.02 -17.86 -9.74
CA ALA A 120 -16.45 -18.10 -9.90
C ALA A 120 -16.99 -19.23 -9.01
N ASN A 121 -16.21 -20.28 -8.78
CA ASN A 121 -16.66 -21.49 -8.12
C ASN A 121 -16.16 -21.64 -6.67
N GLY A 122 -15.05 -20.97 -6.30
CA GLY A 122 -14.37 -21.21 -5.03
C GLY A 122 -13.76 -22.62 -4.93
N LYS A 123 -13.54 -23.07 -3.70
CA LYS A 123 -13.11 -24.43 -3.33
C LYS A 123 -14.01 -24.98 -2.23
N PRO A 124 -15.24 -25.40 -2.51
CA PRO A 124 -16.17 -25.84 -1.47
C PRO A 124 -15.63 -26.93 -0.56
N ALA A 125 -14.86 -27.88 -1.13
CA ALA A 125 -14.23 -28.96 -0.38
C ALA A 125 -13.17 -28.46 0.64
N ALA A 126 -12.65 -27.24 0.45
CA ALA A 126 -11.72 -26.58 1.38
C ALA A 126 -12.38 -25.44 2.16
N GLY A 127 -13.71 -25.33 2.10
CA GLY A 127 -14.46 -24.26 2.80
C GLY A 127 -14.28 -22.86 2.18
N VAL A 128 -13.77 -22.73 0.96
CA VAL A 128 -13.58 -21.45 0.27
C VAL A 128 -14.76 -21.17 -0.64
N GLN A 129 -15.52 -20.12 -0.30
CA GLN A 129 -16.61 -19.63 -1.14
C GLN A 129 -16.08 -19.01 -2.45
N ALA A 130 -16.96 -18.88 -3.44
CA ALA A 130 -16.65 -18.15 -4.67
C ALA A 130 -16.22 -16.72 -4.37
N CYS A 131 -15.08 -16.30 -4.90
CA CYS A 131 -14.52 -14.96 -4.66
C CYS A 131 -15.49 -13.86 -5.12
N VAL A 132 -16.21 -14.14 -6.22
CA VAL A 132 -17.20 -13.22 -6.80
C VAL A 132 -18.37 -12.92 -5.86
N ALA A 133 -18.64 -13.75 -4.86
CA ALA A 133 -19.71 -13.53 -3.89
C ALA A 133 -19.46 -12.26 -3.04
N CYS A 134 -18.20 -11.95 -2.74
CA CYS A 134 -17.81 -10.78 -1.97
C CYS A 134 -17.22 -9.68 -2.85
N HIS A 135 -16.39 -10.06 -3.84
CA HIS A 135 -15.66 -9.11 -4.67
C HIS A 135 -16.36 -8.74 -5.99
N GLY A 136 -17.57 -9.27 -6.22
CA GLY A 136 -18.36 -9.02 -7.43
C GLY A 136 -17.90 -9.80 -8.67
N GLN A 137 -18.80 -9.97 -9.63
CA GLN A 137 -18.57 -10.80 -10.83
C GLN A 137 -17.40 -10.32 -11.70
N ALA A 138 -17.24 -9.01 -11.80
CA ALA A 138 -16.14 -8.38 -12.55
C ALA A 138 -14.98 -7.94 -11.64
N GLY A 139 -14.89 -8.47 -10.42
CA GLY A 139 -13.94 -7.97 -9.45
C GLY A 139 -14.25 -6.55 -8.95
N ILE A 140 -15.47 -6.10 -9.13
CA ILE A 140 -16.00 -4.81 -8.66
C ILE A 140 -17.18 -5.10 -7.76
N THR A 141 -17.11 -4.66 -6.49
CA THR A 141 -18.17 -4.91 -5.53
C THR A 141 -19.43 -4.14 -5.90
N PRO A 142 -20.59 -4.79 -5.90
CA PRO A 142 -21.83 -4.14 -6.37
C PRO A 142 -22.37 -3.08 -5.41
N THR A 143 -21.98 -3.14 -4.14
CA THR A 143 -22.60 -2.35 -3.08
C THR A 143 -21.69 -1.32 -2.44
N GLY A 144 -20.41 -1.21 -2.90
CA GLY A 144 -19.40 -0.53 -2.09
C GLY A 144 -19.12 -1.32 -0.80
N GLY A 145 -18.75 -0.67 0.26
CA GLY A 145 -18.55 -1.29 1.56
C GLY A 145 -17.13 -1.80 1.79
N ILE A 146 -17.01 -2.70 2.76
CA ILE A 146 -15.69 -3.16 3.27
C ILE A 146 -14.94 -4.11 2.33
N PHE A 147 -15.62 -4.66 1.31
CA PHE A 147 -14.97 -5.53 0.33
C PHE A 147 -14.23 -4.70 -0.72
N PRO A 148 -12.95 -4.98 -1.00
CA PRO A 148 -12.23 -4.24 -2.02
C PRO A 148 -12.63 -4.64 -3.43
N ASN A 149 -12.58 -3.66 -4.34
CA ASN A 149 -12.49 -3.92 -5.76
C ASN A 149 -11.13 -4.53 -6.08
N LEU A 150 -11.11 -5.64 -6.79
CA LEU A 150 -9.90 -6.35 -7.22
C LEU A 150 -9.51 -5.97 -8.65
N ALA A 151 -10.49 -5.61 -9.48
CA ALA A 151 -10.27 -5.17 -10.84
C ALA A 151 -9.46 -3.87 -10.90
N GLY A 152 -8.51 -3.81 -11.82
CA GLY A 152 -7.60 -2.68 -12.00
C GLY A 152 -6.39 -2.68 -11.07
N LEU A 153 -6.26 -3.68 -10.19
CA LEU A 153 -5.03 -3.92 -9.41
C LEU A 153 -4.06 -4.78 -10.23
N SER A 154 -2.76 -4.58 -10.04
CA SER A 154 -1.75 -5.40 -10.70
C SER A 154 -1.75 -6.84 -10.18
N SER A 155 -1.39 -7.79 -11.03
CA SER A 155 -1.23 -9.19 -10.64
C SER A 155 -0.24 -9.36 -9.51
N GLU A 156 0.84 -8.61 -9.54
CA GLU A 156 1.91 -8.65 -8.54
C GLU A 156 1.41 -8.17 -7.17
N TYR A 157 0.68 -7.06 -7.14
CA TYR A 157 0.07 -6.59 -5.90
C TYR A 157 -0.91 -7.62 -5.34
N LEU A 158 -1.77 -8.20 -6.18
CA LEU A 158 -2.75 -9.21 -5.78
C LEU A 158 -2.07 -10.48 -5.25
N ALA A 159 -1.04 -10.99 -5.93
CA ALA A 159 -0.26 -12.14 -5.48
C ALA A 159 0.40 -11.87 -4.14
N LYS A 160 1.04 -10.69 -3.97
CA LYS A 160 1.60 -10.26 -2.68
C LYS A 160 0.55 -10.23 -1.59
N GLN A 161 -0.61 -9.63 -1.83
CA GLN A 161 -1.65 -9.53 -0.80
C GLN A 161 -2.16 -10.92 -0.37
N LEU A 162 -2.38 -11.84 -1.30
CA LEU A 162 -2.78 -13.21 -0.98
C LEU A 162 -1.68 -13.98 -0.24
N ALA A 163 -0.41 -13.80 -0.62
CA ALA A 163 0.72 -14.36 0.10
C ALA A 163 0.82 -13.80 1.54
N ASP A 164 0.62 -12.49 1.71
CA ASP A 164 0.64 -11.83 3.01
C ASP A 164 -0.52 -12.28 3.91
N PHE A 165 -1.71 -12.50 3.36
CA PHE A 165 -2.82 -13.10 4.11
C PHE A 165 -2.52 -14.56 4.47
N ARG A 166 -1.92 -15.33 3.57
CA ARG A 166 -1.57 -16.74 3.82
C ARG A 166 -0.53 -16.87 4.93
N SER A 167 0.51 -16.06 4.90
CA SER A 167 1.58 -16.05 5.91
C SER A 167 1.14 -15.41 7.25
N GLY A 168 0.10 -14.57 7.23
CA GLY A 168 -0.36 -13.80 8.39
C GLY A 168 0.36 -12.47 8.58
N THR A 169 1.21 -12.03 7.63
CA THR A 169 1.83 -10.69 7.66
C THR A 169 0.81 -9.59 7.39
N ARG A 170 -0.29 -9.93 6.70
CA ARG A 170 -1.49 -9.11 6.63
C ARG A 170 -2.63 -9.83 7.35
N ILE A 171 -3.27 -9.15 8.31
CA ILE A 171 -4.31 -9.73 9.14
C ILE A 171 -5.69 -9.24 8.68
N GLN A 172 -6.51 -10.18 8.26
CA GLN A 172 -7.95 -10.06 8.06
C GLN A 172 -8.53 -11.48 8.16
N PRO A 173 -9.26 -11.81 9.24
CA PRO A 173 -9.58 -13.21 9.59
C PRO A 173 -10.17 -14.03 8.45
N LEU A 174 -11.14 -13.48 7.71
CA LEU A 174 -11.75 -14.18 6.58
C LEU A 174 -10.72 -14.43 5.47
N MET A 175 -9.97 -13.40 5.06
CA MET A 175 -9.01 -13.55 3.99
C MET A 175 -7.79 -14.40 4.39
N ASN A 176 -7.40 -14.40 5.65
CA ASN A 176 -6.37 -15.34 6.14
C ASN A 176 -6.84 -16.78 5.99
N THR A 177 -8.10 -17.09 6.33
CA THR A 177 -8.68 -18.43 6.16
C THR A 177 -8.72 -18.82 4.68
N VAL A 178 -9.22 -17.94 3.84
CA VAL A 178 -9.28 -18.17 2.37
C VAL A 178 -7.87 -18.41 1.82
N ALA A 179 -6.93 -17.53 2.09
CA ALA A 179 -5.59 -17.60 1.51
C ALA A 179 -4.78 -18.82 1.96
N ARG A 180 -4.99 -19.30 3.19
CA ARG A 180 -4.36 -20.56 3.68
C ARG A 180 -4.89 -21.80 2.99
N ALA A 181 -6.12 -21.78 2.50
CA ALA A 181 -6.71 -22.89 1.77
C ALA A 181 -6.32 -22.92 0.29
N LEU A 182 -5.68 -21.89 -0.23
CA LEU A 182 -5.18 -21.80 -1.61
C LEU A 182 -3.76 -22.35 -1.71
N THR A 183 -3.44 -22.99 -2.80
CA THR A 183 -2.06 -23.32 -3.20
C THR A 183 -1.36 -22.08 -3.79
N GLU A 184 -0.04 -22.13 -3.93
CA GLU A 184 0.73 -21.06 -4.57
C GLU A 184 0.31 -20.83 -6.02
N GLN A 185 0.05 -21.92 -6.73
CA GLN A 185 -0.46 -21.88 -8.10
C GLN A 185 -1.82 -21.21 -8.18
N GLU A 186 -2.76 -21.54 -7.29
CA GLU A 186 -4.09 -20.93 -7.24
C GLU A 186 -4.03 -19.45 -6.89
N ILE A 187 -3.11 -19.03 -6.00
CA ILE A 187 -2.84 -17.62 -5.72
C ILE A 187 -2.39 -16.90 -7.00
N GLY A 188 -1.44 -17.49 -7.72
CA GLY A 188 -0.96 -16.94 -8.99
C GLY A 188 -2.05 -16.83 -10.04
N GLN A 189 -2.87 -17.87 -10.20
CA GLN A 189 -3.98 -17.91 -11.16
C GLN A 189 -5.05 -16.85 -10.86
N LEU A 190 -5.45 -16.70 -9.58
CA LEU A 190 -6.39 -15.66 -9.15
C LEU A 190 -5.82 -14.26 -9.39
N ALA A 191 -4.57 -14.04 -9.02
CA ALA A 191 -3.89 -12.76 -9.22
C ALA A 191 -3.77 -12.42 -10.71
N ALA A 192 -3.39 -13.38 -11.55
CA ALA A 192 -3.34 -13.23 -13.00
C ALA A 192 -4.72 -12.89 -13.57
N TYR A 193 -5.78 -13.60 -13.15
CA TYR A 193 -7.13 -13.34 -13.62
C TYR A 193 -7.60 -11.93 -13.27
N TYR A 194 -7.58 -11.55 -11.98
CA TYR A 194 -8.06 -10.23 -11.55
C TYR A 194 -7.22 -9.09 -12.10
N GLY A 195 -5.92 -9.31 -12.31
CA GLY A 195 -5.02 -8.35 -12.94
C GLY A 195 -5.32 -8.06 -14.42
N THR A 196 -6.09 -8.94 -15.11
CA THR A 196 -6.56 -8.66 -16.49
C THR A 196 -7.83 -7.82 -16.53
N LEU A 197 -8.52 -7.64 -15.41
CA LEU A 197 -9.80 -6.96 -15.37
C LEU A 197 -9.62 -5.43 -15.36
N ALA A 198 -10.39 -4.75 -16.20
CA ALA A 198 -10.43 -3.30 -16.16
C ALA A 198 -11.00 -2.82 -14.81
N GLY A 199 -10.32 -1.86 -14.19
CA GLY A 199 -10.79 -1.26 -12.95
C GLY A 199 -12.09 -0.48 -13.13
N PRO A 200 -12.78 -0.15 -12.02
CA PRO A 200 -14.02 0.62 -12.06
C PRO A 200 -13.80 1.99 -12.70
N PRO A 201 -14.87 2.64 -13.21
CA PRO A 201 -14.80 3.99 -13.75
C PRO A 201 -14.15 4.97 -12.76
N MET A 202 -13.42 5.93 -13.29
CA MET A 202 -12.78 6.95 -12.47
C MET A 202 -13.69 8.16 -12.31
N HIS A 203 -13.88 8.55 -11.06
CA HIS A 203 -14.51 9.81 -10.66
C HIS A 203 -13.54 10.66 -9.82
N VAL A 204 -12.24 10.49 -10.04
CA VAL A 204 -11.21 11.12 -9.22
C VAL A 204 -11.26 12.63 -9.36
N GLY A 205 -11.35 13.30 -8.22
CA GLY A 205 -11.38 14.75 -8.14
C GLY A 205 -12.76 15.38 -8.24
N GLU A 206 -13.81 14.63 -8.52
CA GLU A 206 -15.18 15.15 -8.49
C GLU A 206 -15.69 15.38 -7.06
N PHE A 207 -15.14 14.61 -6.12
CA PHE A 207 -15.51 14.62 -4.70
C PHE A 207 -14.26 14.75 -3.82
N GLY A 208 -14.45 15.00 -2.52
CA GLY A 208 -13.34 15.11 -1.57
C GLY A 208 -12.76 16.53 -1.43
N GLY A 209 -13.07 17.41 -2.34
CA GLY A 209 -12.71 18.82 -2.27
C GLY A 209 -11.23 19.13 -2.54
N GLU A 210 -10.90 20.41 -2.44
CA GLU A 210 -9.56 20.94 -2.74
C GLU A 210 -8.47 20.40 -1.81
N ALA A 211 -8.79 20.14 -0.55
CA ALA A 211 -7.84 19.61 0.43
C ALA A 211 -7.33 18.21 0.02
N ALA A 212 -8.23 17.31 -0.40
CA ALA A 212 -7.86 16.00 -0.89
C ALA A 212 -7.05 16.09 -2.19
N ARG A 213 -7.47 16.95 -3.11
CA ARG A 213 -6.73 17.21 -4.36
C ARG A 213 -5.30 17.70 -4.08
N LYS A 214 -5.15 18.61 -3.13
CA LYS A 214 -3.83 19.13 -2.73
C LYS A 214 -2.95 17.99 -2.17
N LEU A 215 -3.48 17.15 -1.30
CA LEU A 215 -2.74 15.99 -0.76
C LEU A 215 -2.36 15.02 -1.87
N ASP A 216 -3.24 14.78 -2.86
CA ASP A 216 -2.94 13.90 -3.99
C ASP A 216 -1.79 14.43 -4.85
N VAL A 217 -1.82 15.71 -5.26
CA VAL A 217 -0.91 16.24 -6.29
C VAL A 217 0.29 17.01 -5.75
N GLN A 218 0.24 17.49 -4.51
CA GLN A 218 1.28 18.33 -3.89
C GLN A 218 1.80 17.74 -2.58
N GLY A 219 0.94 17.04 -1.84
CA GLY A 219 1.24 16.61 -0.47
C GLY A 219 1.23 17.74 0.53
N ASP A 220 1.91 17.54 1.64
CA ASP A 220 2.14 18.54 2.69
C ASP A 220 3.56 18.40 3.26
N GLY A 221 4.47 19.20 2.73
CA GLY A 221 5.88 19.18 3.12
C GLY A 221 6.11 19.51 4.61
N THR A 222 5.22 20.30 5.24
CA THR A 222 5.35 20.64 6.66
C THR A 222 5.14 19.45 7.59
N ARG A 223 4.40 18.44 7.11
CA ARG A 223 4.14 17.17 7.81
C ARG A 223 4.92 15.99 7.23
N ALA A 224 5.87 16.25 6.33
CA ALA A 224 6.59 15.21 5.58
C ALA A 224 5.63 14.21 4.91
N LEU A 225 4.56 14.71 4.30
CA LEU A 225 3.62 13.97 3.47
C LEU A 225 3.92 14.30 2.00
N PRO A 226 4.53 13.39 1.23
CA PRO A 226 4.67 13.58 -0.20
C PRO A 226 3.30 13.52 -0.88
N ALA A 227 3.21 14.00 -2.12
CA ALA A 227 2.02 13.81 -2.93
C ALA A 227 1.70 12.32 -3.08
N CYS A 228 0.44 11.93 -2.86
CA CYS A 228 0.02 10.53 -2.98
C CYS A 228 0.27 10.00 -4.41
N ALA A 229 0.09 10.87 -5.40
CA ALA A 229 0.34 10.57 -6.82
C ALA A 229 1.80 10.19 -7.12
N ASN A 230 2.78 10.59 -6.31
CA ASN A 230 4.19 10.22 -6.52
C ASN A 230 4.43 8.71 -6.44
N CYS A 231 3.59 8.00 -5.67
CA CYS A 231 3.68 6.55 -5.52
C CYS A 231 2.49 5.83 -6.15
N HIS A 232 1.29 6.40 -6.03
CA HIS A 232 0.07 5.75 -6.54
C HIS A 232 -0.31 6.17 -7.97
N GLY A 233 0.60 6.87 -8.66
CA GLY A 233 0.38 7.33 -10.02
C GLY A 233 -0.61 8.49 -10.12
N LEU A 234 -0.60 9.16 -11.25
CA LEU A 234 -1.49 10.29 -11.50
C LEU A 234 -2.95 9.86 -11.30
N ARG A 235 -3.70 10.62 -10.51
CA ARG A 235 -5.09 10.33 -10.15
C ARG A 235 -5.29 8.97 -9.47
N GLY A 236 -4.27 8.45 -8.79
CA GLY A 236 -4.35 7.18 -8.10
C GLY A 236 -4.54 5.97 -9.02
N MET A 237 -4.00 5.99 -10.23
CA MET A 237 -4.11 4.89 -11.18
C MET A 237 -3.27 3.66 -10.84
N GLY A 238 -2.40 3.79 -9.85
CA GLY A 238 -1.36 2.82 -9.54
C GLY A 238 -0.09 3.08 -10.33
N GLU A 239 1.05 2.68 -9.80
CA GLU A 239 2.36 2.83 -10.42
C GLU A 239 3.20 1.57 -10.15
N GLY A 240 3.65 0.93 -11.21
CA GLY A 240 4.43 -0.28 -11.09
C GLY A 240 3.71 -1.45 -10.40
N PRO A 241 4.44 -2.49 -10.02
CA PRO A 241 3.82 -3.75 -9.62
C PRO A 241 3.20 -3.71 -8.22
N LEU A 242 3.73 -2.91 -7.28
CA LEU A 242 3.34 -2.96 -5.86
C LEU A 242 2.66 -1.71 -5.33
N LEU A 243 2.56 -0.65 -6.12
CA LEU A 243 1.90 0.60 -5.75
C LEU A 243 0.46 0.59 -6.29
N PRO A 244 -0.52 0.19 -5.46
CA PRO A 244 -1.84 -0.15 -5.97
C PRO A 244 -2.61 1.05 -6.48
N ARG A 245 -3.50 0.77 -7.43
CA ARG A 245 -4.54 1.69 -7.84
C ARG A 245 -5.46 2.03 -6.66
N LEU A 246 -5.72 3.33 -6.48
CA LEU A 246 -6.66 3.88 -5.50
C LEU A 246 -7.96 4.31 -6.18
N ALA A 247 -7.87 4.75 -7.43
CA ALA A 247 -8.99 5.24 -8.21
C ALA A 247 -10.09 4.19 -8.38
N GLY A 248 -11.30 4.54 -7.97
CA GLY A 248 -12.46 3.65 -8.01
C GLY A 248 -12.49 2.56 -6.95
N GLN A 249 -11.59 2.59 -5.96
CA GLN A 249 -11.65 1.66 -4.83
C GLN A 249 -12.86 1.98 -3.94
N SER A 250 -13.42 0.96 -3.24
CA SER A 250 -14.48 1.18 -2.27
C SER A 250 -14.06 2.21 -1.22
N ARG A 251 -14.95 3.15 -0.95
CA ARG A 251 -14.72 4.24 0.01
C ARG A 251 -14.49 3.71 1.42
N GLU A 252 -15.35 2.80 1.85
CA GLU A 252 -15.30 2.20 3.18
C GLU A 252 -14.03 1.36 3.35
N TYR A 253 -13.67 0.59 2.32
CA TYR A 253 -12.43 -0.15 2.30
C TYR A 253 -11.19 0.77 2.36
N PHE A 254 -11.20 1.88 1.61
CA PHE A 254 -10.10 2.85 1.67
C PHE A 254 -9.91 3.39 3.09
N VAL A 255 -11.00 3.84 3.72
CA VAL A 255 -10.98 4.36 5.10
C VAL A 255 -10.49 3.30 6.09
N ASP A 256 -11.02 2.08 5.98
CA ASP A 256 -10.62 0.96 6.83
C ASP A 256 -9.12 0.66 6.70
N GLN A 257 -8.60 0.61 5.48
CA GLN A 257 -7.18 0.33 5.25
C GLN A 257 -6.26 1.46 5.74
N MET A 258 -6.66 2.72 5.57
CA MET A 258 -5.89 3.85 6.11
C MET A 258 -5.87 3.84 7.65
N ASN A 259 -7.00 3.51 8.28
CA ASN A 259 -7.06 3.34 9.73
C ASN A 259 -6.26 2.14 10.22
N ALA A 260 -6.26 1.04 9.47
CA ALA A 260 -5.46 -0.13 9.76
C ALA A 260 -3.95 0.14 9.68
N PHE A 261 -3.49 0.91 8.71
CA PHE A 261 -2.11 1.40 8.65
C PHE A 261 -1.80 2.35 9.81
N ARG A 262 -2.69 3.29 10.10
CA ARG A 262 -2.51 4.27 11.19
C ARG A 262 -2.38 3.61 12.55
N SER A 263 -3.22 2.63 12.85
CA SER A 263 -3.20 1.87 14.10
C SER A 263 -2.07 0.84 14.17
N GLY A 264 -1.43 0.53 13.04
CA GLY A 264 -0.44 -0.53 12.94
C GLY A 264 -1.03 -1.95 12.91
N SER A 265 -2.35 -2.10 12.79
CA SER A 265 -2.98 -3.43 12.59
C SER A 265 -2.71 -3.99 11.18
N ARG A 266 -2.41 -3.12 10.20
CA ARG A 266 -1.86 -3.48 8.90
C ARG A 266 -0.40 -3.05 8.81
N GLN A 267 0.51 -4.01 8.58
CA GLN A 267 1.95 -3.77 8.60
C GLN A 267 2.67 -4.38 7.39
N ASN A 268 1.95 -4.76 6.36
CA ASN A 268 2.52 -5.38 5.17
C ASN A 268 3.00 -4.36 4.10
N ASP A 269 3.25 -3.13 4.52
CA ASP A 269 3.99 -2.10 3.82
C ASP A 269 5.48 -2.23 4.18
N ASP A 270 6.27 -2.79 3.30
CA ASP A 270 7.60 -3.36 3.56
C ASP A 270 8.54 -2.45 4.37
N VAL A 271 8.53 -1.15 4.14
CA VAL A 271 9.35 -0.17 4.86
C VAL A 271 8.55 0.75 5.79
N GLY A 272 7.29 0.44 6.05
CA GLY A 272 6.45 1.24 6.94
C GLY A 272 5.98 2.58 6.38
N VAL A 273 6.07 2.77 5.06
CA VAL A 273 5.77 4.04 4.39
C VAL A 273 4.30 4.42 4.58
N MET A 274 3.38 3.50 4.30
CA MET A 274 1.94 3.78 4.44
C MET A 274 1.52 3.97 5.90
N ARG A 275 2.13 3.25 6.85
CA ARG A 275 1.93 3.48 8.28
C ARG A 275 2.36 4.89 8.68
N ALA A 276 3.56 5.29 8.25
CA ALA A 276 4.09 6.61 8.55
C ALA A 276 3.22 7.74 7.97
N PHE A 277 2.67 7.57 6.77
CA PHE A 277 1.81 8.58 6.16
C PHE A 277 0.41 8.58 6.78
N ALA A 278 -0.18 7.42 7.02
CA ALA A 278 -1.50 7.31 7.64
C ALA A 278 -1.55 7.95 9.05
N GLN A 279 -0.47 7.85 9.82
CA GLN A 279 -0.34 8.50 11.13
C GLN A 279 -0.34 10.03 11.07
N ARG A 280 0.05 10.61 9.93
CA ARG A 280 0.10 12.07 9.74
C ARG A 280 -1.19 12.67 9.18
N LEU A 281 -2.09 11.84 8.69
CA LEU A 281 -3.39 12.27 8.17
C LEU A 281 -4.42 12.40 9.31
N THR A 282 -5.28 13.38 9.24
CA THR A 282 -6.46 13.50 10.10
C THR A 282 -7.59 12.57 9.60
N ASP A 283 -8.60 12.34 10.44
CA ASP A 283 -9.78 11.56 10.04
C ASP A 283 -10.52 12.22 8.88
N SER A 284 -10.66 13.55 8.93
CA SER A 284 -11.30 14.32 7.86
C SER A 284 -10.55 14.23 6.53
N GLU A 285 -9.22 14.22 6.57
CA GLU A 285 -8.40 14.04 5.36
C GLU A 285 -8.52 12.63 4.79
N ILE A 286 -8.57 11.60 5.63
CA ILE A 286 -8.81 10.22 5.18
C ILE A 286 -10.18 10.11 4.52
N GLN A 287 -11.22 10.69 5.11
CA GLN A 287 -12.57 10.70 4.52
C GLN A 287 -12.61 11.49 3.19
N ALA A 288 -11.92 12.63 3.14
CA ALA A 288 -11.82 13.43 1.92
C ALA A 288 -11.06 12.69 0.80
N LEU A 289 -9.94 12.05 1.11
CA LEU A 289 -9.18 11.23 0.16
C LEU A 289 -9.99 10.02 -0.31
N ALA A 290 -10.75 9.37 0.59
CA ALA A 290 -11.64 8.27 0.24
C ALA A 290 -12.71 8.73 -0.77
N ALA A 291 -13.35 9.88 -0.54
CA ALA A 291 -14.30 10.45 -1.49
C ALA A 291 -13.62 10.88 -2.80
N TYR A 292 -12.41 11.40 -2.73
CA TYR A 292 -11.64 11.85 -3.89
C TYR A 292 -11.31 10.70 -4.85
N TYR A 293 -10.89 9.55 -4.32
CA TYR A 293 -10.51 8.40 -5.15
C TYR A 293 -11.69 7.48 -5.50
N ALA A 294 -12.62 7.27 -4.58
CA ALA A 294 -13.76 6.37 -4.79
C ALA A 294 -14.86 6.97 -5.66
N GLY A 295 -14.94 8.30 -5.73
CA GLY A 295 -16.09 8.96 -6.37
C GLY A 295 -17.33 9.02 -5.47
N PRO A 296 -18.53 9.19 -6.05
CA PRO A 296 -19.75 9.29 -5.28
C PRO A 296 -20.05 7.99 -4.53
N ALA A 297 -20.63 8.13 -3.34
CA ALA A 297 -21.19 6.95 -2.68
C ALA A 297 -22.25 6.29 -3.58
N PRO A 298 -22.33 4.94 -3.61
CA PRO A 298 -23.37 4.25 -4.32
C PRO A 298 -24.73 4.77 -3.84
N LYS A 299 -25.65 5.06 -4.79
CA LYS A 299 -27.02 5.39 -4.39
C LYS A 299 -27.62 4.15 -3.74
N PRO A 300 -28.30 4.28 -2.59
CA PRO A 300 -29.06 3.17 -2.04
C PRO A 300 -30.09 2.72 -3.09
N GLN A 301 -30.11 1.41 -3.37
CA GLN A 301 -31.08 0.77 -4.25
C GLN A 301 -32.37 0.57 -3.51
#